data_31f7ffb9e246edc3067b44a99712a392
#
_entry.id   31f7ffb9e246edc3067b44a99712a392
#
_cell.length_a   1.000
_cell.length_b   1.000
_cell.length_c   1.000
_cell.angle_alpha   90.00
_cell.angle_beta   90.00
_cell.angle_gamma   90.00
#
_symmetry.space_group_name_H-M   'P 1'
#
loop_
_entity.id
_entity.type
_entity.pdbx_description
1 polymer ?
#
loop_
_entity_poly.entity_id
_entity_poly.type
_entity_poly.pdbx_seq_one_letter_code
_entity_poly.pdbx_strand_id
1 'polypeptide(L)'
;MKKILSLGLFVSLLLMLGISSCKKEDPEALITMFNFSSPVTAIGVIDATTNTITVNVPYGTDLTSVIATVTATEGATITPNPASAIDYSSLSVNLAVKNGSTTTEYTVNVVIGENPLKLILIGVPATVNDIDNPEIKTAYQWALTNYGQKAKYISFSNLTSEDTKSAKVIWWHQDSSPRTMPAEATASGVKTLITDFYKAGGNLLLTTHASAYLVELGRLTSDYMPTGGGDGATANANPDNWGLSFENDSYDAGNASHPLFAGLTYTDVTFEGLTYRSVMLIDGGLKRDHAYFWDFNQIQAIKDLVPDPAAPNARKNKFQEVTGSVVRGSFEWDPAANGVEIGTVVEFKPKAAYQGTAIVISVGGYEWYQSDNRTNTFHSNIEGITANALKYMGAE
;
A
#
# COMPACT_ATOMS: atom_id res chain seq x y z
N MET A 1 -94.64 -26.70 -62.17
CA MET A 1 -94.06 -27.84 -62.91
C MET A 1 -92.70 -28.14 -62.29
N LYS A 2 -92.55 -29.36 -61.84
CA LYS A 2 -91.37 -30.18 -61.73
C LYS A 2 -90.25 -29.66 -60.79
N LYS A 3 -90.05 -30.24 -59.64
CA LYS A 3 -89.51 -31.58 -59.32
C LYS A 3 -87.99 -31.64 -59.32
N ILE A 4 -87.44 -32.00 -58.11
CA ILE A 4 -86.37 -33.04 -57.94
C ILE A 4 -84.92 -32.48 -58.00
N LEU A 5 -83.96 -32.62 -57.09
CA LEU A 5 -83.45 -33.69 -56.23
C LEU A 5 -82.53 -33.02 -55.21
N SER A 6 -82.53 -33.05 -54.01
CA SER A 6 -82.28 -33.97 -52.89
C SER A 6 -81.10 -34.89 -53.01
N LEU A 7 -80.40 -34.96 -51.95
CA LEU A 7 -79.56 -36.08 -51.56
C LEU A 7 -78.12 -36.09 -52.11
N GLY A 8 -77.22 -35.70 -51.26
CA GLY A 8 -75.81 -35.93 -51.54
C GLY A 8 -74.84 -35.11 -50.71
N LEU A 9 -75.23 -34.48 -49.61
CA LEU A 9 -74.32 -33.65 -48.86
C LEU A 9 -74.36 -33.93 -47.38
N PHE A 10 -74.32 -35.22 -47.00
CA PHE A 10 -74.35 -35.58 -45.55
C PHE A 10 -73.33 -36.65 -45.15
N VAL A 11 -72.29 -36.90 -45.95
CA VAL A 11 -71.28 -37.91 -45.60
C VAL A 11 -69.84 -37.36 -45.62
N SER A 12 -69.62 -36.06 -45.74
CA SER A 12 -68.24 -35.52 -45.83
C SER A 12 -67.85 -34.60 -44.65
N LEU A 13 -68.61 -34.61 -43.54
CA LEU A 13 -68.34 -33.74 -42.38
C LEU A 13 -67.86 -34.50 -41.12
N LEU A 14 -67.29 -35.63 -41.25
CA LEU A 14 -66.87 -36.42 -40.07
C LEU A 14 -65.42 -37.01 -40.17
N LEU A 15 -64.49 -36.34 -40.84
CA LEU A 15 -63.11 -36.83 -40.85
C LEU A 15 -62.12 -35.69 -40.96
N MET A 16 -62.31 -34.59 -40.19
CA MET A 16 -61.23 -33.63 -39.87
C MET A 16 -61.20 -33.37 -38.39
N LEU A 17 -61.14 -34.39 -37.59
CA LEU A 17 -60.58 -34.34 -36.27
C LEU A 17 -59.04 -34.32 -36.53
N GLY A 18 -58.54 -33.12 -36.77
CA GLY A 18 -57.08 -32.87 -36.84
C GLY A 18 -56.44 -33.42 -35.60
N ILE A 19 -55.55 -34.32 -35.78
CA ILE A 19 -54.50 -34.66 -34.81
C ILE A 19 -53.71 -33.39 -34.56
N SER A 20 -54.16 -32.61 -33.55
CA SER A 20 -53.30 -31.60 -32.96
C SER A 20 -52.20 -32.37 -32.25
N SER A 21 -51.10 -32.61 -33.00
CA SER A 21 -49.87 -33.12 -32.43
C SER A 21 -49.42 -32.01 -31.45
N CYS A 22 -49.74 -32.19 -30.18
CA CYS A 22 -49.10 -31.45 -29.11
C CYS A 22 -47.62 -31.80 -29.22
N LYS A 23 -46.83 -31.00 -29.94
CA LYS A 23 -45.38 -31.01 -29.76
C LYS A 23 -45.14 -30.68 -28.31
N LYS A 24 -44.82 -31.68 -27.53
CA LYS A 24 -44.28 -31.47 -26.20
C LYS A 24 -43.01 -30.63 -26.40
N GLU A 25 -43.09 -29.37 -26.00
CA GLU A 25 -41.87 -28.55 -25.98
C GLU A 25 -40.84 -29.26 -25.14
N ASP A 26 -39.60 -29.35 -25.64
CA ASP A 26 -38.52 -29.93 -24.90
C ASP A 26 -38.31 -29.08 -23.61
N PRO A 27 -38.15 -29.70 -22.46
CA PRO A 27 -38.02 -28.95 -21.21
C PRO A 27 -36.78 -28.07 -21.25
N GLU A 28 -36.89 -26.84 -20.76
CA GLU A 28 -35.75 -25.93 -20.62
C GLU A 28 -34.71 -26.49 -19.64
N ALA A 29 -33.43 -26.28 -19.92
CA ALA A 29 -32.28 -26.68 -19.11
C ALA A 29 -31.46 -25.44 -18.72
N LEU A 30 -31.98 -24.60 -17.81
CA LEU A 30 -31.41 -23.29 -17.50
C LEU A 30 -31.01 -23.20 -16.05
N ILE A 31 -29.92 -22.44 -15.78
CA ILE A 31 -29.57 -21.94 -14.46
C ILE A 31 -30.21 -20.57 -14.28
N THR A 32 -30.99 -20.38 -13.22
CA THR A 32 -31.68 -19.12 -12.91
C THR A 32 -31.05 -18.35 -11.76
N MET A 33 -30.24 -19.02 -10.92
CA MET A 33 -29.45 -18.41 -9.86
C MET A 33 -28.17 -19.23 -9.68
N PHE A 34 -27.08 -18.55 -9.46
CA PHE A 34 -25.77 -19.16 -9.15
C PHE A 34 -25.01 -18.27 -8.17
N ASN A 35 -24.67 -18.78 -7.00
CA ASN A 35 -23.92 -18.05 -5.99
C ASN A 35 -22.88 -18.97 -5.34
N PHE A 36 -21.65 -18.51 -5.19
CA PHE A 36 -20.71 -19.18 -4.29
C PHE A 36 -21.20 -19.05 -2.84
N SER A 37 -21.10 -20.11 -2.06
CA SER A 37 -21.51 -20.15 -0.66
C SER A 37 -20.35 -20.49 0.30
N SER A 38 -19.29 -21.09 -0.20
CA SER A 38 -18.07 -21.40 0.57
C SER A 38 -16.89 -21.48 -0.41
N PRO A 39 -15.67 -21.01 -0.04
CA PRO A 39 -15.26 -20.40 1.21
C PRO A 39 -15.71 -18.92 1.33
N VAL A 40 -16.25 -18.34 0.28
CA VAL A 40 -16.75 -16.96 0.23
C VAL A 40 -18.16 -16.93 -0.33
N THR A 41 -18.99 -16.02 0.17
CA THR A 41 -20.29 -15.73 -0.44
C THR A 41 -20.12 -14.72 -1.57
N ALA A 42 -20.45 -15.13 -2.80
CA ALA A 42 -20.35 -14.25 -3.97
C ALA A 42 -21.48 -14.54 -4.96
N ILE A 43 -22.11 -13.48 -5.46
CA ILE A 43 -23.24 -13.57 -6.39
C ILE A 43 -22.71 -13.76 -7.82
N GLY A 44 -23.21 -14.76 -8.52
CA GLY A 44 -22.93 -14.97 -9.93
C GLY A 44 -23.90 -14.17 -10.80
N VAL A 45 -23.36 -13.47 -11.77
CA VAL A 45 -24.12 -12.76 -12.80
C VAL A 45 -24.23 -13.66 -14.04
N ILE A 46 -25.46 -14.03 -14.39
CA ILE A 46 -25.77 -14.93 -15.51
C ILE A 46 -26.05 -14.10 -16.76
N ASP A 47 -25.30 -14.37 -17.82
CA ASP A 47 -25.63 -13.92 -19.17
C ASP A 47 -26.29 -15.10 -19.92
N ALA A 48 -27.60 -14.99 -20.09
CA ALA A 48 -28.39 -16.02 -20.77
C ALA A 48 -28.13 -16.06 -22.29
N THR A 49 -27.54 -15.03 -22.88
CA THR A 49 -27.26 -14.98 -24.30
C THR A 49 -26.03 -15.84 -24.65
N THR A 50 -25.05 -15.84 -23.77
CA THR A 50 -23.79 -16.56 -23.95
C THR A 50 -23.69 -17.80 -23.07
N ASN A 51 -24.67 -18.03 -22.19
CA ASN A 51 -24.61 -19.06 -21.14
C ASN A 51 -23.35 -18.96 -20.27
N THR A 52 -22.95 -17.74 -19.93
CA THR A 52 -21.82 -17.51 -19.06
C THR A 52 -22.29 -17.00 -17.69
N ILE A 53 -21.57 -17.37 -16.65
CA ILE A 53 -21.79 -16.94 -15.29
C ILE A 53 -20.50 -16.30 -14.79
N THR A 54 -20.54 -15.02 -14.44
CA THR A 54 -19.37 -14.30 -13.90
C THR A 54 -19.51 -14.15 -12.39
N VAL A 55 -18.52 -14.64 -11.64
CA VAL A 55 -18.47 -14.54 -10.18
C VAL A 55 -17.25 -13.72 -9.77
N ASN A 56 -17.47 -12.56 -9.14
CA ASN A 56 -16.39 -11.74 -8.60
C ASN A 56 -16.11 -12.16 -7.16
N VAL A 57 -14.85 -12.49 -6.87
CA VAL A 57 -14.38 -12.90 -5.56
C VAL A 57 -13.25 -11.99 -5.07
N PRO A 58 -13.08 -11.77 -3.74
CA PRO A 58 -11.96 -11.03 -3.19
C PRO A 58 -10.61 -11.67 -3.55
N TYR A 59 -9.55 -10.86 -3.60
CA TYR A 59 -8.19 -11.36 -3.71
C TYR A 59 -7.86 -12.32 -2.57
N GLY A 60 -7.16 -13.39 -2.88
CA GLY A 60 -6.76 -14.41 -1.90
C GLY A 60 -7.85 -15.43 -1.54
N THR A 61 -9.01 -15.41 -2.21
CA THR A 61 -10.03 -16.47 -2.05
C THR A 61 -9.45 -17.81 -2.48
N ASP A 62 -9.55 -18.81 -1.62
CA ASP A 62 -9.20 -20.20 -1.98
C ASP A 62 -10.23 -20.75 -2.97
N LEU A 63 -9.81 -20.99 -4.18
CA LEU A 63 -10.64 -21.50 -5.27
C LEU A 63 -10.53 -23.01 -5.48
N THR A 64 -9.70 -23.71 -4.71
CA THR A 64 -9.47 -25.16 -4.89
C THR A 64 -10.66 -26.03 -4.43
N SER A 65 -11.55 -25.47 -3.61
CA SER A 65 -12.66 -26.22 -2.99
C SER A 65 -13.87 -25.29 -2.77
N VAL A 66 -14.53 -24.91 -3.85
CA VAL A 66 -15.67 -23.96 -3.80
C VAL A 66 -17.00 -24.71 -3.88
N ILE A 67 -17.94 -24.34 -3.01
CA ILE A 67 -19.33 -24.83 -3.02
C ILE A 67 -20.23 -23.68 -3.51
N ALA A 68 -21.17 -24.00 -4.39
CA ALA A 68 -22.15 -23.03 -4.88
C ALA A 68 -23.59 -23.45 -4.58
N THR A 69 -24.44 -22.46 -4.30
CA THR A 69 -25.88 -22.61 -4.27
C THR A 69 -26.43 -22.25 -5.64
N VAL A 70 -27.15 -23.16 -6.27
CA VAL A 70 -27.66 -22.99 -7.63
C VAL A 70 -29.15 -23.31 -7.68
N THR A 71 -29.91 -22.49 -8.40
CA THR A 71 -31.29 -22.79 -8.81
C THR A 71 -31.29 -22.98 -10.32
N ALA A 72 -31.91 -24.08 -10.73
CA ALA A 72 -32.10 -24.39 -12.15
C ALA A 72 -33.57 -24.66 -12.44
N THR A 73 -33.97 -24.82 -13.70
CA THR A 73 -35.30 -25.24 -14.12
C THR A 73 -35.71 -26.55 -13.43
N GLU A 74 -36.98 -26.70 -13.14
CA GLU A 74 -37.53 -27.86 -12.43
C GLU A 74 -37.21 -29.16 -13.19
N GLY A 75 -36.71 -30.14 -12.46
CA GLY A 75 -36.29 -31.45 -13.02
C GLY A 75 -34.91 -31.46 -13.65
N ALA A 76 -34.20 -30.33 -13.74
CA ALA A 76 -32.85 -30.27 -14.28
C ALA A 76 -31.80 -30.83 -13.30
N THR A 77 -30.75 -31.43 -13.86
CA THR A 77 -29.57 -31.90 -13.12
C THR A 77 -28.34 -31.14 -13.64
N ILE A 78 -27.37 -30.85 -12.76
CA ILE A 78 -26.15 -30.11 -13.10
C ILE A 78 -24.92 -30.99 -12.85
N THR A 79 -24.02 -31.04 -13.82
CA THR A 79 -22.78 -31.80 -13.74
C THR A 79 -21.57 -30.94 -14.15
N PRO A 80 -20.49 -30.87 -13.34
CA PRO A 80 -20.39 -31.39 -11.98
C PRO A 80 -21.40 -30.75 -11.02
N ASN A 81 -21.74 -31.42 -9.92
CA ASN A 81 -22.70 -30.93 -8.93
C ASN A 81 -22.12 -29.74 -8.17
N PRO A 82 -22.66 -28.53 -8.33
CA PRO A 82 -22.12 -27.32 -7.70
C PRO A 82 -22.34 -27.25 -6.17
N ALA A 83 -23.24 -28.05 -5.62
CA ALA A 83 -23.42 -28.21 -4.17
C ALA A 83 -22.30 -29.08 -3.53
N SER A 84 -21.47 -29.71 -4.32
CA SER A 84 -20.22 -30.34 -3.90
C SER A 84 -19.04 -29.45 -4.19
N ALA A 85 -17.91 -29.66 -3.50
CA ALA A 85 -16.71 -28.91 -3.73
C ALA A 85 -16.18 -29.08 -5.17
N ILE A 86 -15.98 -27.97 -5.88
CA ILE A 86 -15.42 -27.90 -7.20
C ILE A 86 -14.16 -27.00 -7.18
N ASP A 87 -13.14 -27.39 -7.94
CA ASP A 87 -11.93 -26.59 -8.12
C ASP A 87 -12.13 -25.55 -9.23
N TYR A 88 -12.10 -24.26 -8.85
CA TYR A 88 -12.18 -23.10 -9.73
C TYR A 88 -10.82 -22.38 -9.89
N SER A 89 -9.71 -23.00 -9.49
CA SER A 89 -8.37 -22.39 -9.57
C SER A 89 -7.94 -22.06 -11.01
N SER A 90 -8.53 -22.74 -12.01
CA SER A 90 -8.37 -22.42 -13.44
C SER A 90 -9.11 -21.15 -13.87
N LEU A 91 -9.90 -20.51 -12.99
CA LEU A 91 -10.75 -19.35 -13.21
C LEU A 91 -11.89 -19.57 -14.23
N SER A 92 -12.05 -20.77 -14.76
CA SER A 92 -13.12 -21.13 -15.69
C SER A 92 -13.50 -22.59 -15.53
N VAL A 93 -14.79 -22.87 -15.29
CA VAL A 93 -15.32 -24.22 -15.14
C VAL A 93 -16.61 -24.34 -15.93
N ASN A 94 -16.76 -25.44 -16.66
CA ASN A 94 -17.98 -25.73 -17.40
C ASN A 94 -18.95 -26.58 -16.57
N LEU A 95 -20.24 -26.24 -16.66
CA LEU A 95 -21.34 -26.95 -16.03
C LEU A 95 -22.35 -27.37 -17.10
N ALA A 96 -22.63 -28.66 -17.23
CA ALA A 96 -23.68 -29.17 -18.08
C ALA A 96 -25.00 -29.21 -17.30
N VAL A 97 -26.03 -28.51 -17.75
CA VAL A 97 -27.40 -28.55 -17.22
C VAL A 97 -28.23 -29.43 -18.13
N LYS A 98 -28.76 -30.53 -17.58
CA LYS A 98 -29.58 -31.49 -18.35
C LYS A 98 -30.99 -31.56 -17.78
N ASN A 99 -31.98 -31.41 -18.67
CA ASN A 99 -33.38 -31.61 -18.35
C ASN A 99 -34.03 -32.43 -19.48
N GLY A 100 -34.44 -33.67 -19.20
CA GLY A 100 -34.92 -34.60 -20.20
C GLY A 100 -33.96 -34.83 -21.36
N SER A 101 -34.35 -34.43 -22.57
CA SER A 101 -33.49 -34.50 -23.78
C SER A 101 -32.64 -33.27 -24.01
N THR A 102 -32.90 -32.15 -23.33
CA THR A 102 -32.21 -30.88 -23.48
C THR A 102 -30.99 -30.81 -22.61
N THR A 103 -29.88 -30.32 -23.16
CA THR A 103 -28.63 -30.02 -22.41
C THR A 103 -28.15 -28.63 -22.79
N THR A 104 -27.83 -27.81 -21.78
CA THR A 104 -27.24 -26.48 -21.93
C THR A 104 -25.92 -26.45 -21.18
N GLU A 105 -24.86 -26.02 -21.85
CA GLU A 105 -23.54 -25.82 -21.26
C GLU A 105 -23.42 -24.38 -20.76
N TYR A 106 -23.00 -24.24 -19.51
CA TYR A 106 -22.66 -22.96 -18.89
C TYR A 106 -21.16 -22.91 -18.61
N THR A 107 -20.55 -21.75 -18.86
CA THR A 107 -19.17 -21.48 -18.43
C THR A 107 -19.21 -20.54 -17.25
N VAL A 108 -18.73 -21.00 -16.09
CA VAL A 108 -18.54 -20.17 -14.90
C VAL A 108 -17.16 -19.56 -14.94
N ASN A 109 -17.10 -18.25 -15.05
CA ASN A 109 -15.85 -17.46 -15.03
C ASN A 109 -15.70 -16.79 -13.67
N VAL A 110 -14.56 -17.01 -13.03
CA VAL A 110 -14.21 -16.37 -11.75
C VAL A 110 -13.29 -15.19 -12.00
N VAL A 111 -13.65 -14.03 -11.48
CA VAL A 111 -12.84 -12.80 -11.53
C VAL A 111 -12.33 -12.52 -10.12
N ILE A 112 -11.02 -12.60 -9.93
CA ILE A 112 -10.39 -12.26 -8.65
C ILE A 112 -10.21 -10.75 -8.58
N GLY A 113 -10.64 -10.15 -7.46
CA GLY A 113 -10.41 -8.74 -7.18
C GLY A 113 -8.93 -8.38 -7.12
N GLU A 114 -8.63 -7.10 -7.22
CA GLU A 114 -7.25 -6.62 -7.10
C GLU A 114 -6.67 -6.92 -5.72
N ASN A 115 -5.35 -7.17 -5.67
CA ASN A 115 -4.62 -7.26 -4.41
C ASN A 115 -4.72 -5.90 -3.68
N PRO A 116 -5.32 -5.84 -2.48
CA PRO A 116 -5.48 -4.59 -1.74
C PRO A 116 -4.17 -4.04 -1.20
N LEU A 117 -3.09 -4.85 -1.14
CA LEU A 117 -1.82 -4.46 -0.55
C LEU A 117 -1.25 -3.22 -1.25
N LYS A 118 -1.01 -2.15 -0.47
CA LYS A 118 -0.40 -0.89 -0.90
C LYS A 118 0.85 -0.56 -0.10
N LEU A 119 0.92 -0.99 1.16
CA LEU A 119 1.97 -0.66 2.11
C LEU A 119 2.63 -1.93 2.65
N ILE A 120 3.94 -2.05 2.44
CA ILE A 120 4.77 -3.04 3.10
C ILE A 120 5.50 -2.37 4.26
N LEU A 121 5.33 -2.90 5.46
CA LEU A 121 6.14 -2.60 6.63
C LEU A 121 7.25 -3.63 6.68
N ILE A 122 8.51 -3.22 6.63
CA ILE A 122 9.63 -4.15 6.52
C ILE A 122 10.55 -4.11 7.74
N GLY A 123 11.03 -5.25 8.16
CA GLY A 123 11.93 -5.37 9.31
C GLY A 123 12.65 -6.71 9.36
N VAL A 124 13.45 -6.94 10.42
CA VAL A 124 14.22 -8.17 10.60
C VAL A 124 13.39 -9.32 11.19
N PRO A 125 12.59 -9.12 12.27
CA PRO A 125 11.83 -10.20 12.88
C PRO A 125 10.84 -10.87 11.93
N ALA A 126 10.50 -12.13 12.19
CA ALA A 126 9.60 -12.91 11.33
C ALA A 126 8.18 -12.32 11.28
N THR A 127 7.68 -11.82 12.42
CA THR A 127 6.37 -11.17 12.52
C THR A 127 6.48 -9.84 13.29
N VAL A 128 5.47 -9.00 13.18
CA VAL A 128 5.39 -7.73 13.94
C VAL A 128 5.37 -7.98 15.46
N ASN A 129 4.86 -9.13 15.90
CA ASN A 129 4.81 -9.45 17.32
C ASN A 129 6.17 -9.83 17.90
N ASP A 130 7.09 -10.30 17.06
CA ASP A 130 8.46 -10.68 17.41
C ASP A 130 9.41 -9.47 17.46
N ILE A 131 8.91 -8.28 17.19
CA ILE A 131 9.70 -7.04 17.30
C ILE A 131 9.87 -6.70 18.77
N ASP A 132 11.11 -6.73 19.26
CA ASP A 132 11.44 -6.38 20.65
C ASP A 132 11.48 -4.86 20.89
N ASN A 133 11.91 -4.09 19.87
CA ASN A 133 11.96 -2.64 19.97
C ASN A 133 10.55 -2.05 20.01
N PRO A 134 10.15 -1.38 21.12
CA PRO A 134 8.78 -0.87 21.27
C PRO A 134 8.44 0.25 20.31
N GLU A 135 9.42 1.06 19.86
CA GLU A 135 9.23 2.14 18.91
C GLU A 135 8.80 1.57 17.54
N ILE A 136 9.58 0.62 17.01
CA ILE A 136 9.29 -0.03 15.73
C ILE A 136 7.96 -0.79 15.80
N LYS A 137 7.74 -1.52 16.90
CA LYS A 137 6.51 -2.29 17.10
C LYS A 137 5.27 -1.41 17.10
N THR A 138 5.32 -0.29 17.85
CA THR A 138 4.18 0.65 17.96
C THR A 138 3.90 1.32 16.62
N ALA A 139 4.93 1.78 15.90
CA ALA A 139 4.81 2.37 14.58
C ALA A 139 4.10 1.42 13.60
N TYR A 140 4.53 0.16 13.56
CA TYR A 140 3.96 -0.81 12.63
C TYR A 140 2.56 -1.30 13.04
N GLN A 141 2.28 -1.44 14.33
CA GLN A 141 0.92 -1.74 14.81
C GLN A 141 -0.04 -0.60 14.48
N TRP A 142 0.39 0.65 14.62
CA TRP A 142 -0.39 1.81 14.18
C TRP A 142 -0.71 1.73 12.69
N ALA A 143 0.27 1.45 11.84
CA ALA A 143 0.05 1.33 10.40
C ALA A 143 -0.89 0.17 10.04
N LEU A 144 -0.71 -1.01 10.65
CA LEU A 144 -1.59 -2.16 10.42
C LEU A 144 -3.03 -1.86 10.82
N THR A 145 -3.22 -1.11 11.91
CA THR A 145 -4.55 -0.70 12.38
C THR A 145 -5.22 0.28 11.43
N ASN A 146 -4.48 1.31 10.98
CA ASN A 146 -5.04 2.39 10.16
C ASN A 146 -5.22 2.02 8.69
N TYR A 147 -4.38 1.14 8.14
CA TYR A 147 -4.43 0.74 6.72
C TYR A 147 -5.11 -0.62 6.50
N GLY A 148 -5.32 -1.41 7.54
CA GLY A 148 -6.02 -2.71 7.45
C GLY A 148 -5.41 -3.62 6.38
N GLN A 149 -6.24 -4.16 5.49
CA GLN A 149 -5.80 -5.07 4.42
C GLN A 149 -4.85 -4.42 3.39
N LYS A 150 -4.75 -3.09 3.37
CA LYS A 150 -3.80 -2.38 2.51
C LYS A 150 -2.37 -2.42 3.05
N ALA A 151 -2.16 -2.75 4.32
CA ALA A 151 -0.85 -2.86 4.94
C ALA A 151 -0.51 -4.29 5.35
N LYS A 152 0.76 -4.67 5.17
CA LYS A 152 1.28 -5.96 5.60
C LYS A 152 2.69 -5.80 6.14
N TYR A 153 2.98 -6.41 7.30
CA TYR A 153 4.35 -6.60 7.75
C TYR A 153 4.97 -7.80 7.04
N ILE A 154 6.17 -7.62 6.51
CA ILE A 154 6.95 -8.68 5.85
C ILE A 154 8.40 -8.54 6.34
N SER A 155 9.00 -9.62 6.83
CA SER A 155 10.43 -9.58 7.16
C SER A 155 11.28 -9.47 5.89
N PHE A 156 12.48 -8.89 6.00
CA PHE A 156 13.41 -8.85 4.87
C PHE A 156 13.63 -10.23 4.24
N SER A 157 13.77 -11.26 5.07
CA SER A 157 14.01 -12.63 4.62
C SER A 157 12.84 -13.26 3.86
N ASN A 158 11.63 -12.75 4.09
CA ASN A 158 10.39 -13.30 3.49
C ASN A 158 9.85 -12.44 2.36
N LEU A 159 10.51 -11.32 2.04
CA LEU A 159 10.08 -10.45 0.93
C LEU A 159 10.19 -11.16 -0.40
N THR A 160 9.13 -11.11 -1.19
CA THR A 160 9.08 -11.71 -2.53
C THR A 160 8.78 -10.66 -3.62
N SER A 161 9.04 -11.01 -4.87
CA SER A 161 8.67 -10.17 -6.01
C SER A 161 7.13 -10.02 -6.15
N GLU A 162 6.36 -10.98 -5.68
CA GLU A 162 4.89 -10.88 -5.71
C GLU A 162 4.37 -9.83 -4.72
N ASP A 163 4.96 -9.74 -3.53
CA ASP A 163 4.60 -8.70 -2.55
C ASP A 163 4.85 -7.29 -3.13
N THR A 164 5.95 -7.10 -3.85
CA THR A 164 6.31 -5.79 -4.42
C THR A 164 5.46 -5.37 -5.62
N LYS A 165 4.83 -6.30 -6.36
CA LYS A 165 4.00 -5.97 -7.53
C LYS A 165 2.81 -5.09 -7.22
N SER A 166 2.13 -5.33 -6.10
CA SER A 166 0.91 -4.60 -5.71
C SER A 166 1.21 -3.41 -4.81
N ALA A 167 2.28 -3.47 -4.05
CA ALA A 167 2.69 -2.41 -3.12
C ALA A 167 2.97 -1.09 -3.86
N LYS A 168 2.71 0.01 -3.17
CA LYS A 168 3.06 1.38 -3.60
C LYS A 168 4.18 1.94 -2.76
N VAL A 169 4.24 1.55 -1.49
CA VAL A 169 5.22 2.04 -0.52
C VAL A 169 5.81 0.86 0.26
N ILE A 170 7.11 0.89 0.45
CA ILE A 170 7.80 0.11 1.48
C ILE A 170 8.24 1.09 2.56
N TRP A 171 7.78 0.87 3.80
CA TRP A 171 8.20 1.65 4.96
C TRP A 171 9.14 0.83 5.83
N TRP A 172 10.35 1.34 6.02
CA TRP A 172 11.31 0.82 6.99
C TRP A 172 11.55 1.86 8.08
N HIS A 173 11.14 1.52 9.29
CA HIS A 173 11.43 2.27 10.51
C HIS A 173 12.57 1.55 11.25
N GLN A 174 13.77 2.12 11.22
CA GLN A 174 14.96 1.57 11.85
C GLN A 174 15.33 2.40 13.07
N ASP A 175 14.72 2.09 14.19
CA ASP A 175 14.99 2.73 15.48
C ASP A 175 15.88 1.81 16.32
N SER A 176 17.19 1.89 16.13
CA SER A 176 18.14 0.97 16.75
C SER A 176 19.46 1.65 17.11
N SER A 177 20.13 1.12 18.13
CA SER A 177 21.50 1.43 18.47
C SER A 177 22.30 0.13 18.43
N PRO A 178 23.43 0.06 17.71
CA PRO A 178 24.05 1.10 16.88
C PRO A 178 23.33 1.30 15.53
N ARG A 179 23.71 2.35 14.79
CA ARG A 179 23.21 2.71 13.43
C ARG A 179 23.62 1.75 12.31
N THR A 180 23.94 0.51 12.62
CA THR A 180 24.39 -0.47 11.63
C THR A 180 23.21 -1.08 10.88
N MET A 181 23.37 -1.24 9.57
CA MET A 181 22.40 -1.96 8.76
C MET A 181 22.41 -3.45 9.12
N PRO A 182 21.24 -4.07 9.41
CA PRO A 182 21.16 -5.51 9.63
C PRO A 182 21.53 -6.28 8.35
N ALA A 183 22.13 -7.45 8.54
CA ALA A 183 22.58 -8.30 7.43
C ALA A 183 21.42 -8.71 6.50
N GLU A 184 20.23 -8.89 7.06
CA GLU A 184 19.01 -9.23 6.33
C GLU A 184 18.62 -8.13 5.35
N ALA A 185 18.72 -6.86 5.73
CA ALA A 185 18.44 -5.72 4.87
C ALA A 185 19.48 -5.58 3.73
N THR A 186 20.72 -5.97 3.99
CA THR A 186 21.82 -5.85 3.03
C THR A 186 22.08 -7.11 2.21
N ALA A 187 21.34 -8.19 2.47
CA ALA A 187 21.38 -9.41 1.66
C ALA A 187 21.11 -9.12 0.18
N SER A 188 21.94 -9.67 -0.72
CA SER A 188 21.93 -9.31 -2.14
C SER A 188 20.55 -9.49 -2.80
N GLY A 189 19.83 -10.59 -2.50
CA GLY A 189 18.49 -10.85 -3.03
C GLY A 189 17.46 -9.80 -2.58
N VAL A 190 17.50 -9.42 -1.31
CA VAL A 190 16.61 -8.41 -0.74
C VAL A 190 16.90 -7.03 -1.33
N LYS A 191 18.18 -6.64 -1.39
CA LYS A 191 18.57 -5.38 -2.04
C LYS A 191 18.11 -5.32 -3.49
N THR A 192 18.22 -6.41 -4.23
CA THR A 192 17.75 -6.48 -5.62
C THR A 192 16.24 -6.24 -5.68
N LEU A 193 15.44 -6.95 -4.89
CA LEU A 193 13.98 -6.79 -4.88
C LEU A 193 13.54 -5.36 -4.57
N ILE A 194 14.13 -4.75 -3.53
CA ILE A 194 13.77 -3.38 -3.13
C ILE A 194 14.30 -2.35 -4.14
N THR A 195 15.48 -2.56 -4.70
CA THR A 195 16.03 -1.69 -5.75
C THR A 195 15.17 -1.74 -7.01
N ASP A 196 14.76 -2.93 -7.45
CA ASP A 196 13.92 -3.10 -8.64
C ASP A 196 12.52 -2.49 -8.41
N PHE A 197 11.93 -2.68 -7.22
CA PHE A 197 10.71 -2.01 -6.81
C PHE A 197 10.84 -0.48 -6.92
N TYR A 198 11.92 0.09 -6.35
CA TYR A 198 12.16 1.54 -6.34
C TYR A 198 12.44 2.09 -7.76
N LYS A 199 13.18 1.33 -8.58
CA LYS A 199 13.41 1.67 -9.99
C LYS A 199 12.14 1.61 -10.83
N ALA A 200 11.23 0.70 -10.52
CA ALA A 200 9.95 0.55 -11.23
C ALA A 200 8.89 1.59 -10.84
N GLY A 201 9.18 2.51 -9.90
CA GLY A 201 8.26 3.56 -9.46
C GLY A 201 7.60 3.28 -8.11
N GLY A 202 7.97 2.21 -7.43
CA GLY A 202 7.61 1.99 -6.03
C GLY A 202 8.31 3.02 -5.13
N ASN A 203 7.69 3.38 -4.02
CA ASN A 203 8.16 4.45 -3.14
C ASN A 203 8.72 3.92 -1.83
N LEU A 204 9.62 4.67 -1.22
CA LEU A 204 10.25 4.29 0.05
C LEU A 204 9.97 5.36 1.12
N LEU A 205 9.47 4.94 2.28
CA LEU A 205 9.52 5.72 3.50
C LEU A 205 10.61 5.15 4.41
N LEU A 206 11.65 5.92 4.64
CA LEU A 206 12.79 5.51 5.45
C LEU A 206 12.87 6.42 6.68
N THR A 207 12.73 5.84 7.86
CA THR A 207 12.64 6.65 9.08
C THR A 207 13.74 6.30 10.07
N THR A 208 14.22 7.31 10.78
CA THR A 208 15.34 7.25 11.72
C THR A 208 16.64 6.77 11.06
N HIS A 209 17.25 5.69 11.50
CA HIS A 209 18.51 5.17 10.96
C HIS A 209 18.38 4.53 9.56
N ALA A 210 17.15 4.26 9.08
CA ALA A 210 16.96 3.72 7.73
C ALA A 210 17.38 4.67 6.61
N SER A 211 17.66 5.96 6.89
CA SER A 211 18.11 6.97 5.92
C SER A 211 19.30 6.51 5.08
N ALA A 212 20.27 5.81 5.68
CA ALA A 212 21.45 5.31 5.01
C ALA A 212 21.16 4.20 3.98
N TYR A 213 19.98 3.61 3.99
CA TYR A 213 19.63 2.53 3.05
C TYR A 213 19.63 2.98 1.59
N LEU A 214 19.45 4.28 1.33
CA LEU A 214 19.57 4.84 -0.02
C LEU A 214 20.97 4.64 -0.65
N VAL A 215 22.01 4.53 0.18
CA VAL A 215 23.37 4.19 -0.27
C VAL A 215 23.44 2.71 -0.62
N GLU A 216 22.91 1.84 0.23
CA GLU A 216 22.86 0.40 -0.01
C GLU A 216 22.07 0.03 -1.30
N LEU A 217 21.00 0.78 -1.60
CA LEU A 217 20.23 0.62 -2.81
C LEU A 217 20.87 1.28 -4.04
N GLY A 218 22.01 1.98 -3.89
CA GLY A 218 22.70 2.67 -4.97
C GLY A 218 21.99 3.93 -5.49
N ARG A 219 20.98 4.45 -4.76
CA ARG A 219 20.33 5.73 -5.07
C ARG A 219 21.24 6.91 -4.77
N LEU A 220 22.08 6.79 -3.74
CA LEU A 220 23.16 7.68 -3.39
C LEU A 220 24.48 6.94 -3.46
N THR A 221 25.57 7.67 -3.73
CA THR A 221 26.93 7.16 -3.47
C THR A 221 27.29 7.37 -2.00
N SER A 222 28.30 6.64 -1.52
CA SER A 222 28.81 6.78 -0.15
C SER A 222 29.25 8.21 0.19
N ASP A 223 29.63 9.00 -0.81
CA ASP A 223 30.05 10.40 -0.64
C ASP A 223 28.93 11.31 -0.12
N TYR A 224 27.67 10.90 -0.28
CA TYR A 224 26.48 11.62 0.16
C TYR A 224 25.71 10.86 1.24
N MET A 225 26.38 10.01 1.99
CA MET A 225 25.81 9.31 3.14
C MET A 225 25.38 10.31 4.24
N PRO A 226 24.35 10.03 5.03
CA PRO A 226 24.08 10.81 6.23
C PRO A 226 25.29 10.91 7.13
N THR A 227 25.53 12.06 7.76
CA THR A 227 26.73 12.35 8.52
C THR A 227 26.47 12.69 9.98
N GLY A 228 25.32 13.29 10.27
CA GLY A 228 24.91 13.68 11.61
C GLY A 228 23.95 12.70 12.25
N GLY A 229 23.85 12.72 13.57
CA GLY A 229 22.88 11.95 14.33
C GLY A 229 23.44 11.28 15.56
N GLY A 230 22.55 10.66 16.33
CA GLY A 230 22.82 9.97 17.57
C GLY A 230 22.45 8.49 17.51
N ASP A 231 23.10 7.69 18.34
CA ASP A 231 22.80 6.26 18.51
C ASP A 231 21.83 6.00 19.69
N GLY A 232 21.34 7.05 20.34
CA GLY A 232 20.24 7.02 21.31
C GLY A 232 20.39 6.09 22.51
N ALA A 233 21.61 5.71 22.86
CA ALA A 233 21.85 4.71 23.91
C ALA A 233 21.35 5.13 25.31
N THR A 234 21.10 6.41 25.53
CA THR A 234 20.56 6.94 26.78
C THR A 234 19.52 8.01 26.51
N ALA A 235 18.37 7.87 27.17
CA ALA A 235 17.45 8.99 27.31
C ALA A 235 18.21 10.18 27.87
N ASN A 236 18.26 11.29 27.13
CA ASN A 236 18.97 12.47 27.59
C ASN A 236 18.26 13.02 28.84
N ALA A 237 19.01 13.29 29.90
CA ALA A 237 18.44 13.80 31.14
C ALA A 237 17.98 15.28 31.03
N ASN A 238 18.30 15.94 29.94
CA ASN A 238 17.88 17.31 29.67
C ASN A 238 16.56 17.31 28.88
N PRO A 239 15.61 18.14 29.31
CA PRO A 239 14.36 18.32 28.57
C PRO A 239 14.60 19.11 27.28
N ASP A 240 15.05 18.44 26.24
CA ASP A 240 15.09 19.03 24.91
C ASP A 240 13.79 18.73 24.17
N ASN A 241 13.23 19.77 23.58
CA ASN A 241 12.14 19.66 22.65
C ASN A 241 12.72 19.42 21.25
N TRP A 242 12.17 18.48 20.50
CA TRP A 242 12.60 18.21 19.14
C TRP A 242 11.44 18.39 18.19
N GLY A 243 11.70 19.14 17.13
CA GLY A 243 10.74 19.43 16.12
C GLY A 243 11.38 19.64 14.74
N LEU A 244 10.55 20.00 13.81
CA LEU A 244 10.91 20.33 12.45
C LEU A 244 10.66 21.81 12.21
N SER A 245 11.68 22.53 11.79
CA SER A 245 11.54 23.85 11.22
C SER A 245 11.68 23.78 9.70
N PHE A 246 10.86 24.53 8.99
CA PHE A 246 10.92 24.70 7.53
C PHE A 246 10.49 26.11 7.13
N GLU A 247 10.14 26.91 8.11
CA GLU A 247 9.84 28.33 7.95
C GLU A 247 10.91 29.19 8.61
N ASN A 248 12.02 29.37 7.97
CA ASN A 248 12.60 30.68 7.99
C ASN A 248 12.38 31.23 6.57
N ASP A 249 11.45 32.16 6.45
CA ASP A 249 10.78 32.63 5.25
C ASP A 249 11.67 32.92 4.03
N SER A 250 12.94 33.13 4.26
CA SER A 250 13.92 33.37 3.20
C SER A 250 14.35 32.12 2.46
N TYR A 251 14.10 30.91 3.01
CA TYR A 251 14.78 29.73 2.55
C TYR A 251 13.88 28.69 1.91
N ASP A 252 12.63 28.60 2.32
CA ASP A 252 11.76 27.52 1.86
C ASP A 252 10.25 27.84 1.92
N ALA A 253 9.82 28.98 1.43
CA ALA A 253 8.40 29.38 1.38
C ALA A 253 7.43 28.35 0.76
N GLY A 254 7.94 27.28 0.12
CA GLY A 254 7.15 26.20 -0.46
C GLY A 254 6.98 24.97 0.44
N ASN A 255 7.76 24.81 1.50
CA ASN A 255 7.75 23.57 2.29
C ASN A 255 6.55 23.47 3.23
N ALA A 256 6.15 24.56 3.89
CA ALA A 256 4.97 24.57 4.77
C ALA A 256 3.67 24.18 4.05
N SER A 257 3.56 24.47 2.76
CA SER A 257 2.41 24.08 1.93
C SER A 257 2.52 22.66 1.36
N HIS A 258 3.65 21.95 1.59
CA HIS A 258 3.82 20.62 1.07
C HIS A 258 2.86 19.64 1.76
N PRO A 259 2.29 18.65 1.04
CA PRO A 259 1.35 17.67 1.61
C PRO A 259 1.85 16.96 2.88
N LEU A 260 3.15 16.78 3.04
CA LEU A 260 3.75 16.17 4.24
C LEU A 260 3.36 16.89 5.55
N PHE A 261 3.12 18.19 5.50
CA PHE A 261 2.85 19.03 6.67
C PHE A 261 1.38 19.44 6.81
N ALA A 262 0.52 18.90 5.97
CA ALA A 262 -0.91 19.20 6.00
C ALA A 262 -1.55 18.76 7.33
N GLY A 263 -2.27 19.69 7.98
CA GLY A 263 -3.03 19.38 9.20
C GLY A 263 -2.20 19.15 10.46
N LEU A 264 -0.88 19.38 10.43
CA LEU A 264 -0.04 19.26 11.62
C LEU A 264 -0.22 20.47 12.55
N THR A 265 0.08 20.26 13.83
CA THR A 265 0.06 21.33 14.84
C THR A 265 1.40 22.04 14.85
N TYR A 266 1.35 23.35 14.68
CA TYR A 266 2.52 24.22 14.71
C TYR A 266 2.67 24.87 16.07
N THR A 267 3.92 25.10 16.48
CA THR A 267 4.28 25.76 17.73
C THR A 267 5.43 26.73 17.46
N ASP A 268 5.37 27.91 18.04
CA ASP A 268 6.48 28.86 18.00
C ASP A 268 7.55 28.46 19.02
N VAL A 269 8.78 28.27 18.55
CA VAL A 269 9.94 27.92 19.37
C VAL A 269 10.95 29.07 19.32
N THR A 270 11.41 29.54 20.47
CA THR A 270 12.43 30.59 20.53
C THR A 270 13.79 29.96 20.87
N PHE A 271 14.75 30.15 19.99
CA PHE A 271 16.13 29.71 20.15
C PHE A 271 17.07 30.89 19.83
N GLU A 272 18.04 31.15 20.71
CA GLU A 272 19.00 32.27 20.58
C GLU A 272 18.37 33.66 20.26
N GLY A 273 17.17 33.91 20.79
CA GLY A 273 16.45 35.17 20.60
C GLY A 273 15.68 35.28 19.26
N LEU A 274 15.70 34.24 18.44
CA LEU A 274 14.90 34.13 17.23
C LEU A 274 13.70 33.21 17.46
N THR A 275 12.56 33.53 16.90
CA THR A 275 11.35 32.68 16.99
C THR A 275 11.12 31.99 15.66
N TYR A 276 10.98 30.66 15.74
CA TYR A 276 10.75 29.77 14.61
C TYR A 276 9.38 29.13 14.76
N ARG A 277 8.61 29.10 13.71
CA ARG A 277 7.40 28.32 13.65
C ARG A 277 7.76 26.88 13.28
N SER A 278 7.49 25.94 14.19
CA SER A 278 7.97 24.57 14.10
C SER A 278 6.84 23.56 14.26
N VAL A 279 7.00 22.38 13.66
CA VAL A 279 6.20 21.19 13.97
C VAL A 279 6.97 20.41 15.04
N MET A 280 6.56 20.54 16.28
CA MET A 280 7.17 19.79 17.37
C MET A 280 6.78 18.31 17.26
N LEU A 281 7.73 17.41 17.53
CA LEU A 281 7.55 15.97 17.50
C LEU A 281 7.58 15.37 18.92
N ILE A 282 8.35 15.97 19.82
CA ILE A 282 8.45 15.51 21.20
C ILE A 282 8.60 16.70 22.15
N ASP A 283 7.95 16.61 23.32
CA ASP A 283 8.17 17.46 24.46
C ASP A 283 9.18 16.85 25.43
N GLY A 284 9.89 17.71 26.16
CA GLY A 284 11.08 17.38 26.91
C GLY A 284 11.01 16.17 27.84
N GLY A 285 12.15 15.52 28.01
CA GLY A 285 12.37 14.44 28.96
C GLY A 285 12.24 13.01 28.43
N LEU A 286 11.84 12.84 27.18
CA LEU A 286 11.60 11.51 26.57
C LEU A 286 12.48 11.19 25.38
N LYS A 287 13.40 12.07 25.07
CA LYS A 287 14.21 12.02 23.88
C LYS A 287 15.08 10.78 23.81
N ARG A 288 14.92 10.02 22.75
CA ARG A 288 15.97 9.15 22.21
C ARG A 288 16.46 9.75 20.93
N ASP A 289 17.74 10.06 20.85
CA ASP A 289 18.34 10.64 19.66
C ASP A 289 18.67 9.54 18.62
N HIS A 290 17.64 8.85 18.16
CA HIS A 290 17.75 7.89 17.08
C HIS A 290 17.55 8.62 15.74
N ALA A 291 18.58 9.35 15.33
CA ALA A 291 18.57 10.14 14.11
C ALA A 291 19.80 9.85 13.26
N TYR A 292 19.63 9.84 11.94
CA TYR A 292 20.74 9.76 11.00
C TYR A 292 20.46 10.65 9.79
N PHE A 293 20.84 11.91 9.92
CA PHE A 293 20.49 13.01 9.01
C PHE A 293 21.71 13.53 8.23
N TRP A 294 21.48 14.41 7.28
CA TRP A 294 22.51 15.08 6.49
C TRP A 294 22.88 16.42 7.12
N ASP A 295 24.09 16.51 7.66
CA ASP A 295 24.74 17.78 7.97
C ASP A 295 25.59 18.18 6.77
N PHE A 296 25.15 19.20 6.02
CA PHE A 296 25.80 19.62 4.77
C PHE A 296 27.18 20.20 5.00
N ASN A 297 27.50 20.61 6.22
CA ASN A 297 28.82 21.08 6.61
C ASN A 297 29.80 19.94 6.93
N GLN A 298 29.29 18.71 7.11
CA GLN A 298 30.12 17.53 7.37
C GLN A 298 30.28 16.63 6.14
N ILE A 299 29.46 16.79 5.10
CA ILE A 299 29.59 16.02 3.87
C ILE A 299 30.83 16.50 3.06
N GLN A 300 31.90 15.72 3.06
CA GLN A 300 33.17 16.15 2.43
C GLN A 300 32.97 16.45 0.94
N ALA A 301 32.25 15.63 0.19
CA ALA A 301 31.97 15.88 -1.24
C ALA A 301 31.24 17.22 -1.48
N ILE A 302 30.37 17.62 -0.58
CA ILE A 302 29.70 18.93 -0.67
C ILE A 302 30.64 20.07 -0.30
N LYS A 303 31.51 19.88 0.71
CA LYS A 303 32.51 20.87 1.09
C LYS A 303 33.53 21.11 -0.04
N ASP A 304 33.91 20.06 -0.75
CA ASP A 304 34.84 20.17 -1.89
C ASP A 304 34.21 20.94 -3.06
N LEU A 305 32.88 20.79 -3.27
CA LEU A 305 32.12 21.53 -4.29
C LEU A 305 31.79 22.97 -3.87
N VAL A 306 31.66 23.21 -2.56
CA VAL A 306 31.32 24.52 -1.97
C VAL A 306 32.23 24.74 -0.74
N PRO A 307 33.52 25.00 -0.95
CA PRO A 307 34.48 25.10 0.15
C PRO A 307 34.21 26.29 1.07
N ASP A 308 33.82 27.43 0.51
CA ASP A 308 33.51 28.65 1.24
C ASP A 308 32.13 29.15 0.83
N PRO A 309 31.07 28.83 1.59
CA PRO A 309 29.69 29.20 1.25
C PRO A 309 29.47 30.71 1.47
N ALA A 310 29.60 31.49 0.40
CA ALA A 310 29.39 32.93 0.44
C ALA A 310 27.89 33.32 0.56
N ALA A 311 26.99 32.38 0.38
CA ALA A 311 25.55 32.58 0.44
C ALA A 311 24.87 31.56 1.36
N PRO A 312 23.81 31.96 2.09
CA PRO A 312 22.96 31.04 2.83
C PRO A 312 22.48 29.90 1.95
N ASN A 313 22.36 28.71 2.52
CA ASN A 313 21.89 27.50 1.82
C ASN A 313 22.79 26.98 0.67
N ALA A 314 23.98 27.54 0.44
CA ALA A 314 24.80 27.15 -0.70
C ALA A 314 25.12 25.63 -0.71
N ARG A 315 25.47 25.06 0.44
CA ARG A 315 25.76 23.62 0.59
C ARG A 315 24.49 22.78 0.50
N LYS A 316 23.38 23.20 1.13
CA LYS A 316 22.06 22.54 0.96
C LYS A 316 21.67 22.48 -0.52
N ASN A 317 21.73 23.63 -1.21
CA ASN A 317 21.35 23.71 -2.62
C ASN A 317 22.24 22.82 -3.50
N LYS A 318 23.54 22.76 -3.23
CA LYS A 318 24.46 21.87 -3.94
C LYS A 318 24.12 20.41 -3.68
N PHE A 319 23.84 20.03 -2.42
CA PHE A 319 23.40 18.68 -2.10
C PHE A 319 22.11 18.31 -2.87
N GLN A 320 21.11 19.18 -2.88
CA GLN A 320 19.87 18.96 -3.65
C GLN A 320 20.14 18.78 -5.15
N GLU A 321 20.99 19.61 -5.72
CA GLU A 321 21.39 19.55 -7.14
C GLU A 321 22.01 18.20 -7.50
N VAL A 322 23.03 17.80 -6.75
CA VAL A 322 23.81 16.58 -7.08
C VAL A 322 23.04 15.30 -6.76
N THR A 323 22.22 15.29 -5.72
CA THR A 323 21.45 14.11 -5.32
C THR A 323 20.06 14.03 -5.97
N GLY A 324 19.53 15.14 -6.50
CA GLY A 324 18.14 15.22 -6.98
C GLY A 324 17.12 15.14 -5.85
N SER A 325 17.49 15.62 -4.67
CA SER A 325 16.61 15.68 -3.50
C SER A 325 16.05 17.07 -3.28
N VAL A 326 15.08 17.16 -2.38
CA VAL A 326 14.58 18.40 -1.81
C VAL A 326 14.56 18.25 -0.30
N VAL A 327 15.25 19.15 0.41
CA VAL A 327 15.18 19.23 1.87
C VAL A 327 13.83 19.83 2.25
N ARG A 328 13.02 19.06 2.96
CA ARG A 328 11.65 19.44 3.36
C ARG A 328 11.57 19.93 4.80
N GLY A 329 12.50 19.52 5.65
CA GLY A 329 12.55 19.93 7.04
C GLY A 329 13.94 19.83 7.61
N SER A 330 14.20 20.68 8.60
CA SER A 330 15.40 20.71 9.41
C SER A 330 15.04 20.62 10.89
N PHE A 331 15.98 20.71 11.80
CA PHE A 331 15.67 20.89 13.22
C PHE A 331 15.03 22.25 13.51
N GLU A 332 14.27 22.35 14.58
CA GLU A 332 13.55 23.58 15.00
C GLU A 332 14.47 24.79 15.22
N TRP A 333 15.76 24.56 15.42
CA TRP A 333 16.77 25.60 15.68
C TRP A 333 17.75 25.86 14.52
N ASP A 334 17.69 25.03 13.46
CA ASP A 334 18.73 25.02 12.41
C ASP A 334 18.72 26.25 11.49
N PRO A 335 17.60 26.85 11.08
CA PRO A 335 17.67 28.01 10.18
C PRO A 335 18.20 29.25 10.86
N ALA A 336 19.49 29.25 11.16
CA ALA A 336 20.24 30.41 11.65
C ALA A 336 20.57 31.38 10.51
N ALA A 337 21.37 32.41 10.81
CA ALA A 337 21.79 33.44 9.85
C ALA A 337 22.43 32.91 8.57
N ASN A 338 22.94 31.67 8.58
CA ASN A 338 23.63 31.03 7.44
C ASN A 338 22.70 30.14 6.59
N GLY A 339 21.41 30.05 6.92
CA GLY A 339 20.45 29.19 6.23
C GLY A 339 20.41 27.76 6.77
N VAL A 340 19.67 26.89 6.10
CA VAL A 340 19.50 25.49 6.49
C VAL A 340 20.78 24.72 6.27
N GLU A 341 21.35 24.18 7.33
CA GLU A 341 22.60 23.40 7.32
C GLU A 341 22.35 21.89 7.46
N ILE A 342 21.17 21.50 7.94
CA ILE A 342 20.80 20.13 8.26
C ILE A 342 19.55 19.72 7.52
N GLY A 343 19.53 18.52 6.94
CA GLY A 343 18.37 17.90 6.33
C GLY A 343 17.88 16.72 7.17
N THR A 344 16.76 16.88 7.87
CA THR A 344 16.13 15.84 8.69
C THR A 344 14.92 15.22 8.01
N VAL A 345 14.19 15.98 7.20
CA VAL A 345 13.18 15.48 6.29
C VAL A 345 13.63 15.77 4.86
N VAL A 346 13.91 14.72 4.11
CA VAL A 346 14.45 14.84 2.76
C VAL A 346 13.65 13.98 1.78
N GLU A 347 13.17 14.62 0.72
CA GLU A 347 12.49 13.95 -0.39
C GLU A 347 13.47 13.72 -1.53
N PHE A 348 13.69 12.48 -1.90
CA PHE A 348 14.45 12.07 -3.08
C PHE A 348 13.48 11.79 -4.23
N LYS A 349 13.38 12.73 -5.15
CA LYS A 349 12.51 12.63 -6.33
C LYS A 349 13.03 11.61 -7.34
N PRO A 350 12.18 11.17 -8.28
CA PRO A 350 12.63 10.36 -9.40
C PRO A 350 13.85 10.95 -10.08
N LYS A 351 14.89 10.15 -10.25
CA LYS A 351 16.16 10.56 -10.87
C LYS A 351 16.85 9.37 -11.55
N ALA A 352 17.28 9.55 -12.81
CA ALA A 352 17.97 8.53 -13.60
C ALA A 352 17.18 7.22 -13.67
N ALA A 353 17.74 6.12 -13.18
CA ALA A 353 17.08 4.81 -13.21
C ALA A 353 15.99 4.63 -12.15
N TYR A 354 15.89 5.52 -11.16
CA TYR A 354 14.93 5.41 -10.05
C TYR A 354 13.68 6.23 -10.37
N GLN A 355 12.56 5.57 -10.59
CA GLN A 355 11.29 6.24 -10.93
C GLN A 355 10.39 6.47 -9.71
N GLY A 356 10.70 5.85 -8.58
CA GLY A 356 10.00 6.09 -7.31
C GLY A 356 10.50 7.32 -6.58
N THR A 357 9.74 7.74 -5.58
CA THR A 357 10.10 8.76 -4.59
C THR A 357 10.56 8.08 -3.30
N ALA A 358 11.62 8.58 -2.67
CA ALA A 358 11.91 8.21 -1.29
C ALA A 358 11.73 9.43 -0.39
N ILE A 359 11.02 9.24 0.71
CA ILE A 359 10.92 10.21 1.78
C ILE A 359 11.70 9.68 2.97
N VAL A 360 12.62 10.49 3.46
CA VAL A 360 13.38 10.20 4.68
C VAL A 360 12.88 11.13 5.78
N ILE A 361 12.56 10.57 6.95
CA ILE A 361 12.28 11.30 8.18
C ILE A 361 13.26 10.78 9.22
N SER A 362 14.34 11.52 9.46
CA SER A 362 15.44 11.10 10.32
C SER A 362 15.80 12.16 11.35
N VAL A 363 14.78 12.76 11.92
CA VAL A 363 14.86 13.71 13.02
C VAL A 363 14.89 12.96 14.35
N GLY A 364 15.62 13.44 15.34
CA GLY A 364 15.50 12.99 16.71
C GLY A 364 14.09 13.29 17.26
N GLY A 365 13.59 12.46 18.15
CA GLY A 365 12.24 12.61 18.70
C GLY A 365 11.11 12.06 17.82
N TYR A 366 11.40 11.38 16.74
CA TYR A 366 10.39 10.61 15.98
C TYR A 366 10.05 9.32 16.74
N GLU A 367 9.48 9.47 17.94
CA GLU A 367 9.26 8.39 18.89
C GLU A 367 7.80 7.97 18.98
N TRP A 368 7.55 6.71 18.70
CA TRP A 368 6.21 6.12 18.61
C TRP A 368 5.70 5.55 19.93
N TYR A 369 6.63 5.02 20.75
CA TYR A 369 6.25 4.33 21.98
C TYR A 369 5.96 5.29 23.12
N GLN A 370 4.76 5.20 23.66
CA GLN A 370 4.31 5.92 24.83
C GLN A 370 4.17 4.95 26.01
N SER A 371 5.08 4.99 26.96
CA SER A 371 4.99 4.17 28.17
C SER A 371 4.22 4.90 29.27
N ASP A 372 3.83 4.18 30.31
CA ASP A 372 2.95 4.61 31.41
C ASP A 372 3.33 5.94 32.11
N ASN A 373 4.55 6.41 31.94
CA ASN A 373 5.03 7.68 32.47
C ASN A 373 5.56 8.63 31.39
N ARG A 374 5.27 8.33 30.13
CA ARG A 374 5.78 9.06 28.97
C ARG A 374 4.62 9.48 28.09
N THR A 375 4.11 10.67 28.33
CA THR A 375 3.10 11.29 27.47
C THR A 375 3.79 12.32 26.58
N ASN A 376 3.82 12.05 25.29
CA ASN A 376 4.26 13.02 24.30
C ASN A 376 3.05 13.80 23.79
N THR A 377 2.96 15.09 24.13
CA THR A 377 1.83 15.93 23.71
C THR A 377 1.80 16.19 22.21
N PHE A 378 2.91 15.96 21.52
CA PHE A 378 3.05 16.14 20.06
C PHE A 378 2.99 14.84 19.26
N HIS A 379 2.65 13.71 19.89
CA HIS A 379 2.59 12.41 19.21
C HIS A 379 1.69 12.42 17.96
N SER A 380 0.61 13.20 17.98
CA SER A 380 -0.26 13.37 16.82
C SER A 380 0.45 13.97 15.60
N ASN A 381 1.53 14.73 15.78
CA ASN A 381 2.34 15.22 14.65
C ASN A 381 3.21 14.10 14.05
N ILE A 382 3.68 13.15 14.86
CA ILE A 382 4.41 11.96 14.36
C ILE A 382 3.47 11.09 13.51
N GLU A 383 2.28 10.79 14.03
CA GLU A 383 1.26 10.07 13.28
C GLU A 383 0.86 10.83 12.01
N GLY A 384 0.64 12.13 12.12
CA GLY A 384 0.22 12.99 11.02
C GLY A 384 1.24 13.07 9.88
N ILE A 385 2.52 13.34 10.18
CA ILE A 385 3.55 13.42 9.13
C ILE A 385 3.77 12.07 8.46
N THR A 386 3.66 10.98 9.22
CA THR A 386 3.78 9.63 8.68
C THR A 386 2.62 9.29 7.75
N ALA A 387 1.38 9.53 8.20
CA ALA A 387 0.18 9.35 7.38
C ALA A 387 0.25 10.20 6.10
N ASN A 388 0.65 11.45 6.22
CA ASN A 388 0.81 12.36 5.08
C ASN A 388 1.88 11.85 4.08
N ALA A 389 3.01 11.34 4.58
CA ALA A 389 4.04 10.75 3.73
C ALA A 389 3.53 9.51 2.99
N LEU A 390 2.87 8.61 3.70
CA LEU A 390 2.29 7.39 3.13
C LEU A 390 1.21 7.72 2.08
N LYS A 391 0.33 8.67 2.38
CA LYS A 391 -0.70 9.17 1.45
C LYS A 391 -0.08 9.81 0.21
N TYR A 392 0.87 10.71 0.38
CA TYR A 392 1.58 11.37 -0.71
C TYR A 392 2.23 10.38 -1.67
N MET A 393 2.72 9.26 -1.14
CA MET A 393 3.34 8.17 -1.91
C MET A 393 2.36 7.11 -2.42
N GLY A 394 1.05 7.24 -2.14
CA GLY A 394 0.01 6.39 -2.71
C GLY A 394 -0.30 5.11 -1.94
N ALA A 395 -0.04 5.06 -0.63
CA ALA A 395 -0.38 3.91 0.22
C ALA A 395 -1.88 3.83 0.61
N GLU A 396 -2.69 4.85 0.32
CA GLU A 396 -4.13 4.89 0.63
C GLU A 396 -5.01 4.09 -0.36
#